data_21f5b10b7c1996b2e68ecb247c33e858
#
_entry.id   21f5b10b7c1996b2e68ecb247c33e858
#
_cell.length_a   1.000
_cell.length_b   1.000
_cell.length_c   1.000
_cell.angle_alpha   90.00
_cell.angle_beta   90.00
_cell.angle_gamma   90.00
#
_symmetry.space_group_name_H-M   'P 1'
#
loop_
_entity.id
_entity.type
_entity.pdbx_description
1 polymer ?
#
loop_
_entity_poly.entity_id
_entity_poly.type
_entity_poly.pdbx_seq_one_letter_code
_entity_poly.pdbx_strand_id
1 'polypeptide(L)'
;MRFITVGWRLLGVVLSGILVYAGTGLVRAVRAGGAGHDHTVFSAQLSNVPGKTLTAVVVEYAPGGSSAAHRHAGSVFAYVLSGRIRSENSATGPVRVYSAGETFFEPPGSTHLVSANASDTEPASLLAVFVADDHAQLTQPAH
;
A
#
# COMPACT_ATOMS: atom_id res chain seq x y z
N MET A 1 91.05 26.79 -6.61
CA MET A 1 89.85 26.23 -5.91
C MET A 1 88.67 27.03 -6.37
N ARG A 2 87.78 26.39 -7.17
CA ARG A 2 86.56 27.01 -7.69
C ARG A 2 85.39 26.38 -6.98
N PHE A 3 84.62 27.17 -6.24
CA PHE A 3 83.36 26.74 -5.62
C PHE A 3 82.22 26.96 -6.60
N ILE A 4 81.51 25.89 -6.96
CA ILE A 4 80.33 25.91 -7.79
C ILE A 4 79.12 26.03 -6.88
N THR A 5 78.35 27.14 -6.96
CA THR A 5 77.12 27.34 -6.29
C THR A 5 75.98 26.77 -7.15
N VAL A 6 75.29 25.75 -6.64
CA VAL A 6 74.15 25.18 -7.27
C VAL A 6 72.90 25.94 -6.77
N GLY A 7 72.24 26.65 -7.67
CA GLY A 7 71.02 27.36 -7.39
C GLY A 7 69.76 26.37 -7.41
N TRP A 8 69.05 26.32 -6.34
CA TRP A 8 67.80 25.62 -6.27
C TRP A 8 66.64 26.53 -6.78
N ARG A 9 66.00 26.11 -7.86
CA ARG A 9 64.81 26.73 -8.36
C ARG A 9 63.66 26.03 -7.65
N LEU A 10 62.93 26.74 -6.81
CA LEU A 10 61.66 26.31 -6.23
C LEU A 10 60.59 26.40 -7.33
N LEU A 11 60.08 25.24 -7.79
CA LEU A 11 58.85 25.15 -8.58
C LEU A 11 57.65 25.26 -7.63
N GLY A 12 56.96 26.37 -7.71
CA GLY A 12 55.67 26.53 -7.05
C GLY A 12 54.59 25.69 -7.75
N VAL A 13 54.11 24.65 -7.08
CA VAL A 13 52.91 23.90 -7.52
C VAL A 13 51.70 24.65 -7.01
N VAL A 14 50.96 25.27 -7.92
CA VAL A 14 49.64 25.84 -7.66
C VAL A 14 48.65 24.68 -7.65
N LEU A 15 48.25 24.24 -6.48
CA LEU A 15 47.13 23.32 -6.31
C LEU A 15 45.81 24.09 -6.48
N SER A 16 45.23 24.03 -7.67
CA SER A 16 43.85 24.47 -7.90
C SER A 16 42.91 23.48 -7.25
N GLY A 17 42.42 23.84 -6.07
CA GLY A 17 41.38 23.08 -5.38
C GLY A 17 40.04 23.15 -6.14
N ILE A 18 39.65 22.06 -6.80
CA ILE A 18 38.28 21.89 -7.32
C ILE A 18 37.41 21.59 -6.14
N LEU A 19 36.58 22.56 -5.73
CA LEU A 19 35.55 22.39 -4.74
C LEU A 19 34.41 21.62 -5.38
N VAL A 20 34.38 20.29 -5.22
CA VAL A 20 33.24 19.46 -5.62
C VAL A 20 32.14 19.66 -4.58
N TYR A 21 31.14 20.46 -4.91
CA TYR A 21 29.87 20.51 -4.16
C TYR A 21 29.14 19.17 -4.37
N ALA A 22 29.31 18.25 -3.44
CA ALA A 22 28.44 17.09 -3.32
C ALA A 22 27.09 17.57 -2.79
N GLY A 23 26.19 17.95 -3.70
CA GLY A 23 24.79 18.16 -3.39
C GLY A 23 24.19 16.81 -2.95
N THR A 24 24.05 16.61 -1.64
CA THR A 24 23.25 15.51 -1.08
C THR A 24 21.78 15.80 -1.34
N GLY A 25 21.36 15.58 -2.59
CA GLY A 25 19.96 15.46 -2.92
C GLY A 25 19.40 14.27 -2.16
N LEU A 26 18.63 14.53 -1.10
CA LEU A 26 17.86 13.50 -0.41
C LEU A 26 16.83 12.97 -1.42
N VAL A 27 17.19 11.93 -2.16
CA VAL A 27 16.23 11.19 -2.99
C VAL A 27 15.30 10.50 -1.99
N ARG A 28 14.18 11.15 -1.71
CA ARG A 28 13.09 10.55 -0.96
C ARG A 28 12.60 9.38 -1.80
N ALA A 29 13.02 8.17 -1.44
CA ALA A 29 12.51 6.95 -2.05
C ALA A 29 10.99 6.98 -1.84
N VAL A 30 10.24 7.22 -2.92
CA VAL A 30 8.81 6.97 -2.95
C VAL A 30 8.68 5.46 -2.78
N ARG A 31 8.39 5.02 -1.56
CA ARG A 31 8.00 3.65 -1.33
C ARG A 31 6.72 3.44 -2.11
N ALA A 32 6.78 2.65 -3.18
CA ALA A 32 5.59 2.08 -3.77
C ALA A 32 4.87 1.35 -2.65
N GLY A 33 3.65 1.77 -2.33
CA GLY A 33 2.83 1.10 -1.34
C GLY A 33 2.69 -0.36 -1.77
N GLY A 34 3.05 -1.29 -0.89
CA GLY A 34 2.90 -2.72 -1.17
C GLY A 34 1.43 -3.07 -1.38
N ALA A 35 1.17 -4.14 -2.14
CA ALA A 35 -0.17 -4.75 -2.18
C ALA A 35 -0.63 -5.08 -0.76
N GLY A 36 -1.95 -5.01 -0.52
CA GLY A 36 -2.52 -5.45 0.75
C GLY A 36 -2.15 -6.92 1.01
N HIS A 37 -1.90 -7.24 2.26
CA HIS A 37 -1.75 -8.62 2.72
C HIS A 37 -3.10 -9.06 3.32
N ASP A 38 -3.63 -10.19 2.86
CA ASP A 38 -4.91 -10.73 3.33
C ASP A 38 -4.75 -12.16 3.85
N HIS A 39 -5.50 -12.49 4.90
CA HIS A 39 -5.59 -13.85 5.43
C HIS A 39 -6.99 -14.15 5.98
N THR A 40 -7.47 -15.36 5.69
CA THR A 40 -8.76 -15.84 6.20
C THR A 40 -8.67 -16.15 7.68
N VAL A 41 -9.56 -15.58 8.49
CA VAL A 41 -9.64 -15.83 9.94
C VAL A 41 -10.80 -16.74 10.30
N PHE A 42 -11.82 -16.86 9.42
CA PHE A 42 -12.96 -17.73 9.62
C PHE A 42 -13.62 -18.09 8.30
N SER A 43 -14.17 -19.30 8.18
CA SER A 43 -15.05 -19.70 7.07
C SER A 43 -16.03 -20.79 7.52
N ALA A 44 -17.28 -20.64 7.19
CA ALA A 44 -18.32 -21.64 7.46
C ALA A 44 -19.47 -21.56 6.44
N GLN A 45 -19.99 -22.71 6.06
CA GLN A 45 -21.25 -22.78 5.30
C GLN A 45 -22.42 -22.30 6.18
N LEU A 46 -23.35 -21.56 5.58
CA LEU A 46 -24.52 -21.03 6.26
C LEU A 46 -25.67 -22.05 6.18
N SER A 47 -25.93 -22.77 7.28
CA SER A 47 -26.99 -23.79 7.32
C SER A 47 -28.40 -23.22 7.10
N ASN A 48 -28.61 -21.94 7.40
CA ASN A 48 -29.86 -21.21 7.19
C ASN A 48 -29.98 -20.54 5.81
N VAL A 49 -28.90 -20.57 5.01
CA VAL A 49 -28.88 -20.08 3.63
C VAL A 49 -28.09 -21.10 2.76
N PRO A 50 -28.74 -22.21 2.38
CA PRO A 50 -28.07 -23.28 1.62
C PRO A 50 -27.37 -22.78 0.39
N GLY A 51 -26.19 -23.32 0.11
CA GLY A 51 -25.35 -22.95 -1.03
C GLY A 51 -24.53 -21.67 -0.81
N LYS A 52 -24.50 -21.12 0.42
CA LYS A 52 -23.69 -19.95 0.77
C LYS A 52 -22.70 -20.25 1.88
N THR A 53 -21.52 -19.66 1.72
CA THR A 53 -20.44 -19.66 2.71
C THR A 53 -20.21 -18.22 3.20
N LEU A 54 -20.07 -18.07 4.53
CA LEU A 54 -19.53 -16.86 5.15
C LEU A 54 -18.03 -17.05 5.32
N THR A 55 -17.26 -16.09 4.82
CA THR A 55 -15.80 -16.06 4.99
C THR A 55 -15.37 -14.69 5.53
N ALA A 56 -14.62 -14.70 6.63
CA ALA A 56 -14.03 -13.49 7.21
C ALA A 56 -12.54 -13.44 6.93
N VAL A 57 -12.09 -12.31 6.39
CA VAL A 57 -10.70 -12.06 5.96
C VAL A 57 -10.22 -10.77 6.61
N VAL A 58 -9.04 -10.80 7.22
CA VAL A 58 -8.34 -9.60 7.64
C VAL A 58 -7.46 -9.13 6.48
N VAL A 59 -7.59 -7.86 6.12
CA VAL A 59 -6.78 -7.18 5.11
C VAL A 59 -5.93 -6.13 5.79
N GLU A 60 -4.62 -6.20 5.57
CA GLU A 60 -3.63 -5.30 6.17
C GLU A 60 -2.93 -4.50 5.09
N TYR A 61 -2.85 -3.19 5.27
CA TYR A 61 -2.13 -2.29 4.39
C TYR A 61 -0.97 -1.63 5.13
N ALA A 62 0.22 -1.75 4.58
CA ALA A 62 1.34 -0.88 4.96
C ALA A 62 1.02 0.59 4.66
N PRO A 63 1.77 1.55 5.20
CA PRO A 63 1.65 2.96 4.82
C PRO A 63 1.69 3.15 3.30
N GLY A 64 0.70 3.85 2.74
CA GLY A 64 0.53 4.04 1.29
C GLY A 64 0.13 2.80 0.50
N GLY A 65 -0.17 1.67 1.18
CA GLY A 65 -0.56 0.41 0.54
C GLY A 65 -1.96 0.46 -0.07
N SER A 66 -2.17 -0.33 -1.13
CA SER A 66 -3.46 -0.42 -1.82
C SER A 66 -3.63 -1.76 -2.54
N SER A 67 -4.88 -2.13 -2.79
CA SER A 67 -5.24 -3.21 -3.71
C SER A 67 -5.60 -2.66 -5.08
N ALA A 68 -5.33 -3.43 -6.13
CA ALA A 68 -5.84 -3.11 -7.46
C ALA A 68 -7.38 -3.18 -7.48
N ALA A 69 -8.01 -2.47 -8.43
CA ALA A 69 -9.44 -2.55 -8.62
C ALA A 69 -9.89 -3.98 -8.88
N HIS A 70 -10.96 -4.41 -8.18
CA HIS A 70 -11.40 -5.81 -8.19
C HIS A 70 -12.92 -5.93 -7.96
N ARG A 71 -13.44 -7.14 -8.14
CA ARG A 71 -14.83 -7.50 -7.86
C ARG A 71 -14.89 -8.64 -6.86
N HIS A 72 -15.97 -8.69 -6.12
CA HIS A 72 -16.26 -9.80 -5.19
C HIS A 72 -17.40 -10.69 -5.70
N ALA A 73 -17.27 -11.99 -5.43
CA ALA A 73 -18.25 -12.99 -5.86
C ALA A 73 -19.62 -12.85 -5.15
N GLY A 74 -19.66 -12.15 -4.02
CA GLY A 74 -20.87 -11.98 -3.21
C GLY A 74 -20.93 -10.62 -2.53
N SER A 75 -21.74 -10.53 -1.48
CA SER A 75 -21.79 -9.35 -0.61
C SER A 75 -20.58 -9.29 0.29
N VAL A 76 -20.07 -8.07 0.53
CA VAL A 76 -18.98 -7.83 1.51
C VAL A 76 -19.44 -6.79 2.53
N PHE A 77 -19.35 -7.15 3.80
CA PHE A 77 -19.40 -6.19 4.91
C PHE A 77 -17.97 -5.96 5.38
N ALA A 78 -17.54 -4.70 5.39
CA ALA A 78 -16.22 -4.30 5.85
C ALA A 78 -16.32 -3.49 7.15
N TYR A 79 -15.42 -3.82 8.11
CA TYR A 79 -15.26 -3.12 9.38
C TYR A 79 -13.78 -2.71 9.55
N VAL A 80 -13.50 -1.43 9.70
CA VAL A 80 -12.12 -0.93 9.87
C VAL A 80 -11.64 -1.26 11.28
N LEU A 81 -10.60 -2.09 11.38
CA LEU A 81 -9.99 -2.52 12.64
C LEU A 81 -9.01 -1.48 13.19
N SER A 82 -8.19 -0.89 12.31
CA SER A 82 -7.18 0.09 12.69
C SER A 82 -6.87 1.05 11.56
N GLY A 83 -6.34 2.22 11.91
CA GLY A 83 -5.94 3.24 10.93
C GLY A 83 -7.13 3.82 10.17
N ARG A 84 -6.92 4.13 8.89
CA ARG A 84 -7.94 4.72 8.02
C ARG A 84 -7.90 4.08 6.63
N ILE A 85 -9.04 3.65 6.14
CA ILE A 85 -9.20 3.02 4.83
C ILE A 85 -9.92 3.98 3.88
N ARG A 86 -9.32 4.23 2.72
CA ARG A 86 -9.98 4.93 1.61
C ARG A 86 -10.61 3.89 0.71
N SER A 87 -11.93 3.98 0.53
CA SER A 87 -12.70 3.04 -0.27
C SER A 87 -13.63 3.76 -1.23
N GLU A 88 -13.76 3.22 -2.44
CA GLU A 88 -14.75 3.60 -3.46
C GLU A 88 -15.31 2.34 -4.10
N ASN A 89 -16.63 2.25 -4.16
CA ASN A 89 -17.31 1.15 -4.82
C ASN A 89 -18.30 1.68 -5.85
N SER A 90 -18.36 1.07 -7.02
CA SER A 90 -19.18 1.51 -8.16
C SER A 90 -20.67 1.59 -7.88
N ALA A 91 -21.17 0.90 -6.84
CA ALA A 91 -22.60 0.85 -6.48
C ALA A 91 -22.94 1.69 -5.26
N THR A 92 -21.99 2.08 -4.41
CA THR A 92 -22.27 2.74 -3.12
C THR A 92 -21.81 4.19 -3.03
N GLY A 93 -21.30 4.73 -4.12
CA GLY A 93 -20.99 6.15 -4.25
C GLY A 93 -19.48 6.47 -4.30
N PRO A 94 -19.15 7.77 -4.23
CA PRO A 94 -17.79 8.24 -4.45
C PRO A 94 -16.85 7.81 -3.32
N VAL A 95 -15.54 7.99 -3.55
CA VAL A 95 -14.50 7.69 -2.59
C VAL A 95 -14.76 8.35 -1.22
N ARG A 96 -14.61 7.55 -0.16
CA ARG A 96 -14.70 7.99 1.23
C ARG A 96 -13.53 7.42 2.03
N VAL A 97 -13.21 8.08 3.15
CA VAL A 97 -12.27 7.59 4.14
C VAL A 97 -13.05 7.12 5.36
N TYR A 98 -12.77 5.89 5.79
CA TYR A 98 -13.37 5.23 6.95
C TYR A 98 -12.29 5.05 8.02
N SER A 99 -12.58 5.49 9.22
CA SER A 99 -11.71 5.35 10.40
C SER A 99 -11.97 4.04 11.14
N ALA A 100 -11.09 3.64 12.05
CA ALA A 100 -11.31 2.51 12.94
C ALA A 100 -12.70 2.58 13.62
N GLY A 101 -13.44 1.48 13.60
CA GLY A 101 -14.83 1.39 14.09
C GLY A 101 -15.90 1.72 13.05
N GLU A 102 -15.55 2.29 11.89
CA GLU A 102 -16.52 2.56 10.82
C GLU A 102 -16.65 1.36 9.87
N THR A 103 -17.75 1.34 9.13
CA THR A 103 -18.13 0.24 8.24
C THR A 103 -18.50 0.73 6.85
N PHE A 104 -18.35 -0.16 5.86
CA PHE A 104 -18.92 0.02 4.53
C PHE A 104 -19.40 -1.32 3.98
N PHE A 105 -20.21 -1.26 2.93
CA PHE A 105 -20.81 -2.43 2.30
C PHE A 105 -20.56 -2.41 0.81
N GLU A 106 -20.29 -3.58 0.25
CA GLU A 106 -20.09 -3.81 -1.17
C GLU A 106 -21.13 -4.80 -1.69
N PRO A 107 -22.09 -4.35 -2.53
CA PRO A 107 -23.11 -5.24 -3.11
C PRO A 107 -22.49 -6.26 -4.07
N PRO A 108 -23.12 -7.41 -4.26
CA PRO A 108 -22.72 -8.39 -5.26
C PRO A 108 -22.64 -7.78 -6.67
N GLY A 109 -21.62 -8.14 -7.42
CA GLY A 109 -21.43 -7.68 -8.82
C GLY A 109 -20.91 -6.25 -8.95
N SER A 110 -20.74 -5.52 -7.85
CA SER A 110 -20.10 -4.20 -7.88
C SER A 110 -18.57 -4.31 -8.04
N THR A 111 -17.95 -3.20 -8.46
CA THR A 111 -16.49 -3.08 -8.53
C THR A 111 -15.99 -2.24 -7.36
N HIS A 112 -15.06 -2.78 -6.58
CA HIS A 112 -14.27 -2.04 -5.61
C HIS A 112 -13.17 -1.28 -6.37
N LEU A 113 -13.43 -0.02 -6.65
CA LEU A 113 -12.58 0.82 -7.49
C LEU A 113 -11.32 1.30 -6.75
N VAL A 114 -11.48 1.60 -5.46
CA VAL A 114 -10.40 2.06 -4.57
C VAL A 114 -10.47 1.29 -3.26
N SER A 115 -9.38 0.62 -2.91
CA SER A 115 -9.15 0.01 -1.59
C SER A 115 -7.72 0.31 -1.17
N ALA A 116 -7.54 1.26 -0.24
CA ALA A 116 -6.22 1.77 0.08
C ALA A 116 -6.12 2.26 1.53
N ASN A 117 -4.91 2.19 2.08
CA ASN A 117 -4.58 2.95 3.27
C ASN A 117 -4.62 4.45 2.97
N ALA A 118 -5.34 5.22 3.79
CA ALA A 118 -5.43 6.67 3.64
C ALA A 118 -4.23 7.42 4.25
N SER A 119 -3.26 6.70 4.85
CA SER A 119 -2.06 7.25 5.49
C SER A 119 -0.79 6.75 4.79
N ASP A 120 0.17 7.64 4.59
CA ASP A 120 1.50 7.32 4.06
C ASP A 120 2.51 7.00 5.18
N THR A 121 2.11 7.11 6.46
CA THR A 121 3.00 6.95 7.62
C THR A 121 2.55 5.86 8.59
N GLU A 122 1.25 5.58 8.69
CA GLU A 122 0.67 4.64 9.63
C GLU A 122 0.03 3.45 8.89
N PRO A 123 0.12 2.22 9.41
CA PRO A 123 -0.58 1.08 8.83
C PRO A 123 -2.09 1.18 9.06
N ALA A 124 -2.85 0.42 8.26
CA ALA A 124 -4.29 0.29 8.42
C ALA A 124 -4.73 -1.16 8.20
N SER A 125 -5.84 -1.57 8.82
CA SER A 125 -6.41 -2.89 8.61
C SER A 125 -7.94 -2.85 8.68
N LEU A 126 -8.56 -3.80 7.98
CA LEU A 126 -10.01 -4.01 8.01
C LEU A 126 -10.33 -5.50 8.09
N LEU A 127 -11.52 -5.81 8.61
CA LEU A 127 -12.16 -7.11 8.50
C LEU A 127 -13.16 -7.06 7.36
N ALA A 128 -13.00 -7.90 6.34
CA ALA A 128 -13.93 -8.09 5.25
C ALA A 128 -14.70 -9.40 5.48
N VAL A 129 -16.03 -9.33 5.61
CA VAL A 129 -16.90 -10.50 5.78
C VAL A 129 -17.68 -10.71 4.49
N PHE A 130 -17.38 -11.81 3.82
CA PHE A 130 -18.01 -12.22 2.57
C PHE A 130 -19.18 -13.16 2.81
N VAL A 131 -20.25 -12.98 2.06
CA VAL A 131 -21.31 -14.00 1.88
C VAL A 131 -21.40 -14.26 0.37
N ALA A 132 -20.91 -15.42 -0.04
CA ALA A 132 -20.79 -15.81 -1.44
C ALA A 132 -21.28 -17.25 -1.65
N ASP A 133 -21.41 -17.67 -2.91
CA ASP A 133 -21.71 -19.07 -3.24
C ASP A 133 -20.60 -20.00 -2.72
N ASP A 134 -20.95 -21.23 -2.39
CA ASP A 134 -19.99 -22.23 -1.98
C ASP A 134 -18.90 -22.39 -3.04
N HIS A 135 -17.66 -22.42 -2.58
CA HIS A 135 -16.46 -22.55 -3.43
C HIS A 135 -16.22 -21.40 -4.42
N ALA A 136 -16.92 -20.26 -4.28
CA ALA A 136 -16.66 -19.10 -5.12
C ALA A 136 -15.26 -18.51 -4.91
N GLN A 137 -14.61 -18.04 -5.99
CA GLN A 137 -13.42 -17.22 -5.89
C GLN A 137 -13.83 -15.83 -5.38
N LEU A 138 -13.49 -15.51 -4.14
CA LEU A 138 -14.00 -14.33 -3.44
C LEU A 138 -13.62 -13.02 -4.09
N THR A 139 -12.42 -12.93 -4.69
CA THR A 139 -11.91 -11.70 -5.30
C THR A 139 -11.40 -11.99 -6.71
N GLN A 140 -11.80 -11.17 -7.67
CA GLN A 140 -11.41 -11.28 -9.08
C GLN A 140 -10.97 -9.90 -9.59
N PRO A 141 -9.94 -9.81 -10.48
CA PRO A 141 -9.55 -8.54 -11.10
C PRO A 141 -10.75 -7.88 -11.79
N ALA A 142 -10.84 -6.55 -11.71
CA ALA A 142 -11.76 -5.78 -12.53
C ALA A 142 -11.17 -5.70 -13.96
N HIS A 143 -11.95 -6.13 -14.96
CA HIS A 143 -11.64 -5.99 -16.38
C HIS A 143 -12.40 -4.80 -16.96
#